data_eefd1b1cbaff494a2019957c8d989eb4
#
_entry.id   eefd1b1cbaff494a2019957c8d989eb4
#
_cell.length_a   1.000
_cell.length_b   1.000
_cell.length_c   1.000
_cell.angle_alpha   90.00
_cell.angle_beta   90.00
_cell.angle_gamma   90.00
#
_symmetry.space_group_name_H-M   'P 1'
#
loop_
_entity.id
_entity.type
_entity.pdbx_description
1 polymer ?
#
loop_
_entity_poly.entity_id
_entity_poly.type
_entity_poly.pdbx_seq_one_letter_code
_entity_poly.pdbx_strand_id
1 'polypeptide(L)'
;MKIISSTVSKRICDHMNKDHLESVHKYLRHYGKIVNFKNAYMEEINNKFMKIKYDENSAIINFKNEISEEDIHSTLVAMIKEIE
;
A
#
# COMPACT_ATOMS: atom_id res chain seq x y z
N MET A 1 -11.42 17.20 -1.24
CA MET A 1 -10.54 16.10 -0.78
C MET A 1 -9.09 16.53 -0.83
N LYS A 2 -8.37 16.26 0.23
CA LYS A 2 -6.96 16.64 0.31
C LYS A 2 -6.09 15.67 -0.48
N ILE A 3 -5.28 16.21 -1.39
CA ILE A 3 -4.37 15.40 -2.21
C ILE A 3 -3.20 14.92 -1.37
N ILE A 4 -2.88 13.64 -1.47
CA ILE A 4 -1.72 13.06 -0.81
C ILE A 4 -0.47 13.46 -1.60
N SER A 5 0.37 14.28 -0.98
CA SER A 5 1.59 14.77 -1.63
C SER A 5 2.65 13.68 -1.75
N SER A 6 3.62 13.89 -2.63
CA SER A 6 4.75 12.96 -2.78
C SER A 6 5.55 12.84 -1.49
N THR A 7 5.67 13.92 -0.72
CA THR A 7 6.36 13.90 0.58
C THR A 7 5.65 13.00 1.58
N VAL A 8 4.33 13.12 1.68
CA VAL A 8 3.53 12.27 2.56
C VAL A 8 3.58 10.83 2.10
N SER A 9 3.44 10.59 0.79
CA SER A 9 3.53 9.26 0.21
C SER A 9 4.85 8.57 0.58
N LYS A 10 5.96 9.27 0.41
CA LYS A 10 7.27 8.72 0.75
C LYS A 10 7.38 8.39 2.23
N ARG A 11 6.91 9.27 3.11
CA ARG A 11 6.95 9.05 4.55
C ARG A 11 6.16 7.80 4.95
N ILE A 12 4.98 7.64 4.39
CA ILE A 12 4.14 6.50 4.68
C ILE A 12 4.74 5.22 4.14
N CYS A 13 5.24 5.25 2.92
CA CYS A 13 5.89 4.09 2.32
C CYS A 13 7.12 3.67 3.12
N ASP A 14 7.95 4.62 3.52
CA ASP A 14 9.13 4.33 4.34
C ASP A 14 8.74 3.67 5.66
N HIS A 15 7.69 4.19 6.31
CA HIS A 15 7.20 3.64 7.56
C HIS A 15 6.66 2.22 7.37
N MET A 16 5.84 2.02 6.35
CA MET A 16 5.27 0.69 6.06
C MET A 16 6.37 -0.32 5.75
N ASN A 17 7.34 0.08 4.97
CA ASN A 17 8.44 -0.83 4.58
C ASN A 17 9.35 -1.17 5.76
N LYS A 18 9.51 -0.23 6.70
CA LYS A 18 10.38 -0.44 7.87
C LYS A 18 9.68 -1.26 8.96
N ASP A 19 8.46 -0.86 9.32
CA ASP A 19 7.78 -1.41 10.49
C ASP A 19 6.63 -2.35 10.18
N HIS A 20 6.11 -2.34 8.96
CA HIS A 20 4.93 -3.12 8.57
C HIS A 20 5.11 -3.82 7.22
N LEU A 21 6.33 -4.28 6.94
CA LEU A 21 6.62 -4.93 5.66
C LEU A 21 5.76 -6.18 5.46
N GLU A 22 5.46 -6.90 6.52
CA GLU A 22 4.59 -8.06 6.43
C GLU A 22 3.19 -7.69 5.94
N SER A 23 2.68 -6.54 6.36
CA SER A 23 1.40 -6.02 5.87
C SER A 23 1.47 -5.71 4.37
N VAL A 24 2.58 -5.14 3.92
CA VAL A 24 2.78 -4.85 2.49
C VAL A 24 2.73 -6.15 1.69
N HIS A 25 3.36 -7.21 2.18
CA HIS A 25 3.32 -8.51 1.54
C HIS A 25 1.90 -9.09 1.50
N LYS A 26 1.13 -8.89 2.56
CA LYS A 26 -0.26 -9.35 2.61
C LYS A 26 -1.13 -8.61 1.58
N TYR A 27 -0.95 -7.31 1.44
CA TYR A 27 -1.67 -6.54 0.42
C TYR A 27 -1.36 -7.08 -0.97
N LEU A 28 -0.08 -7.36 -1.24
CA LEU A 28 0.34 -7.84 -2.54
C LEU A 28 -0.30 -9.21 -2.87
N ARG A 29 -0.30 -10.11 -1.91
CA ARG A 29 -0.89 -11.44 -2.12
C ARG A 29 -2.40 -11.38 -2.26
N HIS A 30 -3.05 -10.68 -1.36
CA HIS A 30 -4.52 -10.67 -1.30
C HIS A 30 -5.15 -9.79 -2.38
N TYR A 31 -4.72 -8.55 -2.47
CA TYR A 31 -5.31 -7.59 -3.41
C TYR A 31 -4.61 -7.59 -4.76
N GLY A 32 -3.32 -7.79 -4.79
CA GLY A 32 -2.54 -7.82 -6.02
C GLY A 32 -2.54 -9.18 -6.71
N LYS A 33 -2.96 -10.23 -5.99
CA LYS A 33 -2.98 -11.61 -6.50
C LYS A 33 -1.60 -12.13 -6.89
N ILE A 34 -0.55 -11.57 -6.30
CA ILE A 34 0.83 -11.99 -6.54
C ILE A 34 1.26 -12.81 -5.34
N VAL A 35 1.45 -14.11 -5.53
CA VAL A 35 1.78 -15.03 -4.43
C VAL A 35 3.23 -15.48 -4.42
N ASN A 36 3.94 -15.36 -5.54
CA ASN A 36 5.36 -15.75 -5.63
C ASN A 36 6.22 -14.52 -5.87
N PHE A 37 6.98 -14.12 -4.86
CA PHE A 37 7.94 -13.02 -4.97
C PHE A 37 9.01 -13.22 -3.89
N LYS A 38 10.20 -12.68 -4.15
CA LYS A 38 11.32 -12.73 -3.19
C LYS A 38 11.35 -11.47 -2.34
N ASN A 39 11.20 -10.33 -2.97
CA ASN A 39 11.24 -9.03 -2.32
C ASN A 39 10.06 -8.17 -2.76
N ALA A 40 9.49 -7.44 -1.83
CA ALA A 40 8.40 -6.53 -2.13
C ALA A 40 8.44 -5.36 -1.16
N TYR A 41 8.09 -4.18 -1.66
CA TYR A 41 7.99 -3.00 -0.82
C TYR A 41 7.00 -2.02 -1.43
N MET A 42 6.42 -1.17 -0.57
CA MET A 42 5.48 -0.14 -1.02
C MET A 42 6.29 1.00 -1.63
N GLU A 43 6.03 1.31 -2.90
CA GLU A 43 6.74 2.34 -3.63
C GLU A 43 6.01 3.68 -3.61
N GLU A 44 4.68 3.64 -3.67
CA GLU A 44 3.87 4.85 -3.72
C GLU A 44 2.50 4.59 -3.12
N ILE A 45 1.92 5.62 -2.49
CA ILE A 45 0.52 5.61 -2.10
C ILE A 45 -0.06 6.99 -2.44
N ASN A 46 -1.25 7.01 -3.01
CA ASN A 46 -1.94 8.25 -3.32
C ASN A 46 -3.43 8.09 -3.03
N ASN A 47 -4.24 9.06 -3.45
CA ASN A 47 -5.67 9.06 -3.15
C ASN A 47 -6.45 7.92 -3.80
N LYS A 48 -5.90 7.32 -4.85
CA LYS A 48 -6.60 6.31 -5.65
C LYS A 48 -6.05 4.91 -5.50
N PHE A 49 -4.75 4.77 -5.26
CA PHE A 49 -4.12 3.45 -5.22
C PHE A 49 -2.84 3.44 -4.40
N MET A 50 -2.36 2.24 -4.12
CA MET A 50 -0.99 2.03 -3.64
C MET A 50 -0.26 1.21 -4.69
N LYS A 51 1.03 1.49 -4.87
CA LYS A 51 1.88 0.79 -5.81
C LYS A 51 2.91 0.00 -5.01
N ILE A 52 2.95 -1.30 -5.23
CA ILE A 52 3.90 -2.19 -4.56
C ILE A 52 4.83 -2.76 -5.60
N LYS A 53 6.12 -2.54 -5.41
CA LYS A 53 7.14 -3.10 -6.28
C LYS A 53 7.55 -4.46 -5.72
N TYR A 54 7.60 -5.46 -6.59
CA TYR A 54 8.03 -6.81 -6.21
C TYR A 54 9.00 -7.32 -7.25
N ASP A 55 10.16 -7.77 -6.77
CA ASP A 55 11.25 -8.20 -7.65
C ASP A 55 11.54 -7.10 -8.69
N GLU A 56 11.32 -7.34 -9.98
CA GLU A 56 11.50 -6.32 -11.03
C GLU A 56 10.17 -5.81 -11.59
N ASN A 57 9.06 -6.12 -10.92
CA ASN A 57 7.72 -5.80 -11.38
C ASN A 57 7.01 -4.84 -10.42
N SER A 58 5.84 -4.37 -10.82
CA SER A 58 5.02 -3.49 -9.99
C SER A 58 3.57 -3.94 -10.05
N ALA A 59 2.86 -3.79 -8.93
CA ALA A 59 1.43 -4.05 -8.85
C ALA A 59 0.72 -2.80 -8.36
N ILE A 60 -0.40 -2.48 -8.97
CA ILE A 60 -1.24 -1.36 -8.57
C ILE A 60 -2.47 -1.92 -7.86
N ILE A 61 -2.68 -1.50 -6.62
CA ILE A 61 -3.83 -1.91 -5.83
C ILE A 61 -4.73 -0.70 -5.66
N ASN A 62 -5.86 -0.70 -6.36
CA ASN A 62 -6.80 0.40 -6.33
C ASN A 62 -7.66 0.36 -5.08
N PHE A 63 -7.88 1.52 -4.46
CA PHE A 63 -8.82 1.63 -3.36
C PHE A 63 -10.24 1.62 -3.92
N LYS A 64 -11.19 1.10 -3.13
CA LYS A 64 -12.60 1.07 -3.55
C LYS A 64 -13.14 2.46 -3.82
N ASN A 65 -12.73 3.43 -2.99
CA ASN A 65 -13.10 4.83 -3.11
C ASN A 65 -11.85 5.66 -2.93
N GLU A 66 -11.84 6.88 -3.48
CA GLU A 66 -10.73 7.79 -3.24
C GLU A 66 -10.65 8.09 -1.74
N ILE A 67 -9.44 8.15 -1.22
CA ILE A 67 -9.20 8.44 0.19
C ILE A 67 -8.47 9.77 0.33
N SER A 68 -8.66 10.43 1.46
CA SER A 68 -7.92 11.65 1.78
C SER A 68 -6.69 11.28 2.63
N GLU A 69 -5.82 12.26 2.82
CA GLU A 69 -4.62 12.05 3.63
C GLU A 69 -4.96 11.57 5.04
N GLU A 70 -6.01 12.11 5.65
CA GLU A 70 -6.42 11.72 6.99
C GLU A 70 -6.89 10.26 7.08
N ASP A 71 -7.33 9.68 5.98
CA ASP A 71 -7.90 8.35 5.96
C ASP A 71 -6.91 7.25 5.64
N ILE A 72 -5.65 7.60 5.36
CA ILE A 72 -4.64 6.60 4.96
C ILE A 72 -4.49 5.50 6.01
N HIS A 73 -4.26 5.89 7.25
CA HIS A 73 -4.02 4.91 8.32
C HIS A 73 -5.22 3.98 8.51
N SER A 74 -6.42 4.55 8.62
CA SER A 74 -7.62 3.74 8.80
C SER A 74 -7.91 2.83 7.61
N THR A 75 -7.61 3.30 6.41
CA THR A 75 -7.78 2.49 5.19
C THR A 75 -6.83 1.28 5.21
N LEU A 76 -5.56 1.51 5.52
CA LEU A 76 -4.58 0.43 5.57
C LEU A 76 -4.92 -0.60 6.65
N VAL A 77 -5.36 -0.15 7.82
CA VAL A 77 -5.79 -1.04 8.90
C VAL A 77 -7.02 -1.84 8.49
N ALA A 78 -8.00 -1.19 7.87
CA ALA A 78 -9.22 -1.87 7.41
C ALA A 78 -8.91 -2.95 6.38
N MET A 79 -7.96 -2.68 5.47
CA MET A 79 -7.55 -3.66 4.46
C MET A 79 -6.92 -4.90 5.10
N ILE A 80 -6.12 -4.73 6.16
CA ILE A 80 -5.54 -5.86 6.88
C ILE A 80 -6.62 -6.67 7.58
N LYS A 81 -7.58 -6.00 8.20
CA LYS A 81 -8.70 -6.69 8.88
C LYS A 81 -9.53 -7.50 7.89
N GLU A 82 -9.69 -6.99 6.68
CA GLU A 82 -10.44 -7.70 5.64
C GLU A 82 -9.73 -9.00 5.21
N ILE A 83 -8.39 -9.00 5.23
CA ILE A 83 -7.60 -10.18 4.89
C ILE A 83 -7.68 -11.23 6.01
N GLU A 84 -7.68 -10.78 7.25
CA GLU A 84 -7.76 -11.66 8.42
C GLU A 84 -9.20 -12.10 8.68
#